data_16b7d19b250a851c1cebbe7e9d4a9207
#
_entry.id   16b7d19b250a851c1cebbe7e9d4a9207
#
_cell.length_a   1.000
_cell.length_b   1.000
_cell.length_c   1.000
_cell.angle_alpha   90.00
_cell.angle_beta   90.00
_cell.angle_gamma   90.00
#
_symmetry.space_group_name_H-M   'P 1'
#
loop_
_entity.id
_entity.type
_entity.pdbx_description
1 polymer ?
#
loop_
_entity_poly.entity_id
_entity_poly.type
_entity_poly.pdbx_seq_one_letter_code
_entity_poly.pdbx_strand_id
1 'polypeptide(L)'
;MIENHVGCYETGSLDFFGPLCVVACYVDQKDEKELNELELDKEMSTNDIEKIGKILKDKLTYSLLLLDNSHYNQYVKEGQKLSCIKAKLYNQAMINVIQRIEHPISKVTIDAFLAPKKYYRYLKNKIVVVRHIEFKEEMSLAMKCARILSQYAYLQYYQNMCQSLNTTLPRGFNILANDTGTFLVHEYGKDILYKVSKTNFPNYKQILERVK
;
A
#
# COMPACT_ATOMS: atom_id res chain seq x y z
N MET A 1 19.87 -20.05 -13.60
CA MET A 1 18.42 -20.22 -13.89
C MET A 1 17.79 -18.85 -13.90
N ILE A 2 17.00 -18.59 -14.94
CA ILE A 2 16.28 -17.31 -15.12
C ILE A 2 15.22 -17.21 -14.01
N GLU A 3 15.34 -16.25 -13.13
CA GLU A 3 14.36 -16.05 -12.05
C GLU A 3 13.38 -14.95 -12.40
N ASN A 4 12.29 -15.32 -13.03
CA ASN A 4 11.13 -14.46 -13.19
C ASN A 4 10.34 -14.42 -11.90
N HIS A 5 10.15 -13.26 -11.31
CA HIS A 5 9.50 -13.24 -10.00
C HIS A 5 8.49 -12.10 -9.83
N VAL A 6 7.50 -12.35 -8.96
CA VAL A 6 6.49 -11.38 -8.55
C VAL A 6 6.79 -10.96 -7.11
N GLY A 7 6.80 -9.65 -6.88
CA GLY A 7 6.86 -9.06 -5.54
C GLY A 7 5.62 -8.26 -5.22
N CYS A 8 5.20 -8.25 -3.94
CA CYS A 8 4.08 -7.43 -3.51
C CYS A 8 4.45 -6.63 -2.25
N TYR A 9 4.02 -5.37 -2.22
CA TYR A 9 4.25 -4.46 -1.11
C TYR A 9 3.14 -3.42 -0.98
N GLU A 10 3.08 -2.72 0.18
CA GLU A 10 2.06 -1.71 0.42
C GLU A 10 2.63 -0.41 1.01
N THR A 11 1.86 0.67 0.84
CA THR A 11 2.12 1.97 1.46
C THR A 11 0.84 2.54 2.03
N GLY A 12 0.95 3.19 3.18
CA GLY A 12 -0.14 3.90 3.85
C GLY A 12 -0.74 3.21 5.06
N SER A 13 -0.32 1.99 5.40
CA SER A 13 -0.86 1.26 6.58
C SER A 13 -0.50 1.92 7.91
N LEU A 14 0.57 2.70 7.97
CA LEU A 14 1.04 3.41 9.16
C LEU A 14 0.64 4.89 9.17
N ASP A 15 -0.10 5.36 8.18
CA ASP A 15 -0.56 6.74 8.11
C ASP A 15 -2.03 6.84 8.53
N PHE A 16 -2.32 7.78 9.42
CA PHE A 16 -3.68 8.08 9.84
C PHE A 16 -4.52 8.62 8.68
N PHE A 17 -3.98 9.58 7.92
CA PHE A 17 -4.58 10.12 6.71
C PHE A 17 -4.16 9.32 5.47
N GLY A 18 -5.03 9.33 4.48
CA GLY A 18 -4.73 8.76 3.16
C GLY A 18 -5.05 7.28 3.00
N PRO A 19 -4.94 6.78 1.76
CA PRO A 19 -5.37 5.45 1.38
C PRO A 19 -4.44 4.35 1.86
N LEU A 20 -4.79 3.10 1.55
CA LEU A 20 -3.88 1.96 1.54
C LEU A 20 -3.63 1.58 0.08
N CYS A 21 -2.37 1.69 -0.36
CA CYS A 21 -1.95 1.34 -1.71
C CYS A 21 -1.18 0.02 -1.68
N VAL A 22 -1.70 -1.01 -2.36
CA VAL A 22 -1.04 -2.31 -2.51
C VAL A 22 -0.64 -2.48 -3.96
N VAL A 23 0.63 -2.80 -4.20
CA VAL A 23 1.15 -3.09 -5.52
C VAL A 23 1.78 -4.47 -5.56
N ALA A 24 1.40 -5.26 -6.56
CA ALA A 24 2.19 -6.40 -7.01
C ALA A 24 2.83 -6.05 -8.34
N CYS A 25 4.08 -6.42 -8.55
CA CYS A 25 4.75 -6.26 -9.84
C CYS A 25 5.57 -7.49 -10.21
N TYR A 26 5.71 -7.69 -11.50
CA TYR A 26 6.52 -8.73 -12.11
C TYR A 26 7.85 -8.13 -12.56
N VAL A 27 8.94 -8.82 -12.26
CA VAL A 27 10.29 -8.52 -12.72
C VAL A 27 10.79 -9.71 -13.54
N ASP A 28 11.11 -9.43 -14.80
CA ASP A 28 11.78 -10.37 -15.69
C ASP A 28 13.28 -10.32 -15.40
N GLN A 29 13.96 -11.46 -15.45
CA GLN A 29 15.41 -11.52 -15.23
C GLN A 29 16.19 -10.60 -16.17
N LYS A 30 15.75 -10.43 -17.42
CA LYS A 30 16.43 -9.55 -18.37
C LYS A 30 16.50 -8.09 -17.88
N ASP A 31 15.56 -7.67 -17.04
CA ASP A 31 15.46 -6.30 -16.50
C ASP A 31 16.24 -6.12 -15.20
N GLU A 32 16.73 -7.20 -14.55
CA GLU A 32 17.38 -7.14 -13.23
C GLU A 32 18.56 -6.18 -13.19
N LYS A 33 19.42 -6.21 -14.22
CA LYS A 33 20.61 -5.34 -14.25
C LYS A 33 20.21 -3.86 -14.20
N GLU A 34 19.33 -3.45 -15.09
CA GLU A 34 18.86 -2.06 -15.18
C GLU A 34 18.11 -1.63 -13.92
N LEU A 35 17.28 -2.51 -13.36
CA LEU A 35 16.56 -2.22 -12.13
C LEU A 35 17.47 -2.08 -10.90
N ASN A 36 18.57 -2.85 -10.84
CA ASN A 36 19.57 -2.72 -9.76
C ASN A 36 20.35 -1.41 -9.86
N GLU A 37 20.55 -0.86 -11.06
CA GLU A 37 21.19 0.45 -11.27
C GLU A 37 20.34 1.62 -10.70
N LEU A 38 19.04 1.41 -10.46
CA LEU A 38 18.16 2.41 -9.82
C LEU A 38 18.38 2.51 -8.29
N GLU A 39 19.22 1.67 -7.70
CA GLU A 39 19.58 1.70 -6.27
C GLU A 39 18.38 1.77 -5.31
N LEU A 40 17.36 0.95 -5.57
CA LEU A 40 16.05 0.96 -4.90
C LEU A 40 16.11 0.72 -3.38
N ASP A 41 17.26 0.35 -2.81
CA ASP A 41 17.47 0.18 -1.36
C ASP A 41 17.72 1.48 -0.61
N LYS A 42 18.14 2.53 -1.31
CA LYS A 42 18.45 3.82 -0.68
C LYS A 42 17.20 4.48 -0.12
N GLU A 43 17.40 5.29 0.90
CA GLU A 43 16.39 6.23 1.34
C GLU A 43 16.16 7.27 0.24
N MET A 44 14.90 7.46 -0.14
CA MET A 44 14.51 8.27 -1.29
C MET A 44 13.71 9.48 -0.87
N SER A 45 14.04 10.64 -1.44
CA SER A 45 13.19 11.81 -1.35
C SER A 45 11.87 11.62 -2.12
N THR A 46 10.88 12.46 -1.85
CA THR A 46 9.62 12.48 -2.62
C THR A 46 9.87 12.61 -4.12
N ASN A 47 10.80 13.49 -4.52
CA ASN A 47 11.15 13.70 -5.93
C ASN A 47 11.77 12.43 -6.56
N ASP A 48 12.62 11.70 -5.81
CA ASP A 48 13.21 10.45 -6.32
C ASP A 48 12.12 9.38 -6.50
N ILE A 49 11.19 9.25 -5.54
CA ILE A 49 10.06 8.32 -5.64
C ILE A 49 9.18 8.66 -6.84
N GLU A 50 8.90 9.93 -7.11
CA GLU A 50 8.12 10.36 -8.27
C GLU A 50 8.83 10.03 -9.58
N LYS A 51 10.13 10.33 -9.68
CA LYS A 51 10.95 10.08 -10.86
C LYS A 51 11.08 8.57 -11.15
N ILE A 52 11.52 7.81 -10.15
CA ILE A 52 11.74 6.37 -10.31
C ILE A 52 10.41 5.62 -10.44
N GLY A 53 9.38 6.01 -9.66
CA GLY A 53 8.05 5.44 -9.76
C GLY A 53 7.45 5.57 -11.16
N LYS A 54 7.68 6.70 -11.84
CA LYS A 54 7.26 6.89 -13.23
C LYS A 54 8.00 5.94 -14.18
N ILE A 55 9.32 5.79 -14.03
CA ILE A 55 10.12 4.84 -14.82
C ILE A 55 9.59 3.40 -14.63
N LEU A 56 9.40 2.98 -13.37
CA LEU A 56 8.92 1.63 -13.08
C LEU A 56 7.51 1.38 -13.58
N LYS A 57 6.62 2.39 -13.48
CA LYS A 57 5.25 2.33 -14.00
C LYS A 57 5.21 2.08 -15.50
N ASP A 58 6.08 2.72 -16.26
CA ASP A 58 6.11 2.61 -17.72
C ASP A 58 6.80 1.31 -18.18
N LYS A 59 7.70 0.76 -17.35
CA LYS A 59 8.52 -0.42 -17.67
C LYS A 59 7.92 -1.76 -17.23
N LEU A 60 7.32 -1.81 -16.04
CA LEU A 60 6.96 -3.08 -15.41
C LEU A 60 5.49 -3.45 -15.58
N THR A 61 5.21 -4.76 -15.67
CA THR A 61 3.85 -5.28 -15.50
C THR A 61 3.50 -5.28 -14.01
N TYR A 62 2.50 -4.50 -13.61
CA TYR A 62 2.08 -4.39 -12.20
C TYR A 62 0.56 -4.31 -12.07
N SER A 63 0.08 -4.54 -10.86
CA SER A 63 -1.29 -4.27 -10.42
C SER A 63 -1.27 -3.38 -9.20
N LEU A 64 -1.96 -2.24 -9.27
CA LEU A 64 -2.20 -1.35 -8.15
C LEU A 64 -3.64 -1.56 -7.65
N LEU A 65 -3.80 -1.81 -6.36
CA LEU A 65 -5.06 -1.76 -5.65
C LEU A 65 -5.00 -0.60 -4.64
N LEU A 66 -5.80 0.42 -4.89
CA LEU A 66 -5.94 1.56 -4.01
C LEU A 66 -7.24 1.42 -3.21
N LEU A 67 -7.12 1.33 -1.90
CA LEU A 67 -8.26 1.32 -0.98
C LEU A 67 -8.33 2.68 -0.31
N ASP A 68 -9.31 3.50 -0.70
CA ASP A 68 -9.56 4.80 -0.08
C ASP A 68 -10.06 4.67 1.37
N ASN A 69 -10.09 5.77 2.08
CA ASN A 69 -10.45 5.79 3.50
C ASN A 69 -11.89 5.33 3.75
N SER A 70 -12.84 5.69 2.90
CA SER A 70 -14.25 5.32 3.09
C SER A 70 -14.46 3.80 3.00
N HIS A 71 -13.90 3.17 1.97
CA HIS A 71 -13.94 1.72 1.81
C HIS A 71 -13.10 0.99 2.88
N TYR A 72 -11.93 1.55 3.24
CA TYR A 72 -11.12 1.02 4.34
C TYR A 72 -11.92 1.00 5.66
N ASN A 73 -12.58 2.10 5.99
CA ASN A 73 -13.36 2.26 7.21
C ASN A 73 -14.60 1.36 7.24
N GLN A 74 -15.18 1.06 6.07
CA GLN A 74 -16.24 0.06 5.98
C GLN A 74 -15.75 -1.33 6.40
N TYR A 75 -14.56 -1.77 5.92
CA TYR A 75 -13.97 -3.04 6.37
C TYR A 75 -13.67 -3.06 7.87
N VAL A 76 -13.19 -1.93 8.42
CA VAL A 76 -12.97 -1.79 9.87
C VAL A 76 -14.29 -1.92 10.63
N LYS A 77 -15.36 -1.27 10.18
CA LYS A 77 -16.71 -1.36 10.76
C LYS A 77 -17.27 -2.80 10.73
N GLU A 78 -16.93 -3.57 9.70
CA GLU A 78 -17.24 -5.00 9.59
C GLU A 78 -16.37 -5.89 10.50
N GLY A 79 -15.50 -5.32 11.33
CA GLY A 79 -14.61 -6.03 12.25
C GLY A 79 -13.36 -6.61 11.60
N GLN A 80 -13.02 -6.23 10.37
CA GLN A 80 -11.81 -6.70 9.72
C GLN A 80 -10.57 -5.98 10.27
N LYS A 81 -9.56 -6.77 10.63
CA LYS A 81 -8.25 -6.23 11.06
C LYS A 81 -7.43 -5.82 9.83
N LEU A 82 -6.57 -4.81 9.99
CA LEU A 82 -5.65 -4.36 8.94
C LEU A 82 -4.90 -5.53 8.28
N SER A 83 -4.37 -6.48 9.06
CA SER A 83 -3.67 -7.65 8.51
C SER A 83 -4.56 -8.56 7.64
N CYS A 84 -5.87 -8.62 7.90
CA CYS A 84 -6.83 -9.33 7.06
C CYS A 84 -7.08 -8.58 5.75
N ILE A 85 -7.26 -7.25 5.83
CA ILE A 85 -7.43 -6.37 4.66
C ILE A 85 -6.19 -6.47 3.75
N LYS A 86 -4.99 -6.32 4.32
CA LYS A 86 -3.72 -6.48 3.60
C LYS A 86 -3.66 -7.84 2.90
N ALA A 87 -3.87 -8.94 3.62
CA ALA A 87 -3.78 -10.28 3.03
C ALA A 87 -4.69 -10.47 1.81
N LYS A 88 -5.93 -9.96 1.88
CA LYS A 88 -6.88 -10.01 0.75
C LYS A 88 -6.43 -9.17 -0.44
N LEU A 89 -5.94 -7.95 -0.20
CA LEU A 89 -5.45 -7.06 -1.25
C LEU A 89 -4.17 -7.61 -1.89
N TYR A 90 -3.23 -8.12 -1.10
CA TYR A 90 -2.00 -8.76 -1.60
C TYR A 90 -2.34 -9.93 -2.53
N ASN A 91 -3.20 -10.84 -2.08
CA ASN A 91 -3.63 -11.96 -2.90
C ASN A 91 -4.25 -11.51 -4.22
N GLN A 92 -5.13 -10.51 -4.19
CA GLN A 92 -5.79 -10.01 -5.40
C GLN A 92 -4.81 -9.29 -6.33
N ALA A 93 -3.92 -8.45 -5.80
CA ALA A 93 -2.90 -7.77 -6.61
C ALA A 93 -1.98 -8.76 -7.32
N MET A 94 -1.53 -9.81 -6.60
CA MET A 94 -0.71 -10.87 -7.19
C MET A 94 -1.46 -11.65 -8.27
N ILE A 95 -2.72 -12.04 -8.03
CA ILE A 95 -3.55 -12.70 -9.05
C ILE A 95 -3.62 -11.85 -10.32
N ASN A 96 -3.91 -10.55 -10.17
CA ASN A 96 -4.05 -9.64 -11.30
C ASN A 96 -2.77 -9.53 -12.14
N VAL A 97 -1.59 -9.61 -11.52
CA VAL A 97 -0.30 -9.62 -12.23
C VAL A 97 -0.06 -10.96 -12.88
N ILE A 98 -0.19 -12.06 -12.12
CA ILE A 98 0.09 -13.42 -12.59
C ILE A 98 -0.74 -13.77 -13.84
N GLN A 99 -1.99 -13.33 -13.88
CA GLN A 99 -2.88 -13.56 -15.04
C GLN A 99 -2.46 -12.83 -16.33
N ARG A 100 -1.56 -11.84 -16.24
CA ARG A 100 -1.04 -11.07 -17.39
C ARG A 100 0.31 -11.57 -17.88
N ILE A 101 0.91 -12.51 -17.16
CA ILE A 101 2.25 -13.04 -17.47
C ILE A 101 2.10 -14.38 -18.20
N GLU A 102 2.67 -14.46 -19.39
CA GLU A 102 2.66 -15.67 -20.21
C GLU A 102 3.83 -16.62 -19.88
N HIS A 103 4.84 -16.12 -19.18
CA HIS A 103 6.03 -16.88 -18.82
C HIS A 103 5.89 -17.54 -17.44
N PRO A 104 6.57 -18.68 -17.21
CA PRO A 104 6.60 -19.30 -15.88
C PRO A 104 7.15 -18.33 -14.82
N ILE A 105 6.45 -18.21 -13.71
CA ILE A 105 6.87 -17.42 -12.56
C ILE A 105 7.57 -18.39 -11.60
N SER A 106 8.86 -18.15 -11.36
CA SER A 106 9.69 -18.99 -10.51
C SER A 106 9.45 -18.73 -9.03
N LYS A 107 9.06 -17.48 -8.69
CA LYS A 107 9.04 -17.02 -7.30
C LYS A 107 7.99 -15.94 -7.09
N VAL A 108 7.31 -16.01 -5.93
CA VAL A 108 6.40 -14.97 -5.45
C VAL A 108 6.81 -14.57 -4.04
N THR A 109 7.08 -13.29 -3.82
CA THR A 109 7.59 -12.77 -2.54
C THR A 109 6.71 -11.65 -1.99
N ILE A 110 6.54 -11.62 -0.67
CA ILE A 110 5.87 -10.53 0.06
C ILE A 110 6.64 -10.23 1.35
N ASP A 111 6.40 -9.04 1.94
CA ASP A 111 6.89 -8.73 3.28
C ASP A 111 6.31 -9.66 4.35
N ALA A 112 7.09 -9.95 5.38
CA ALA A 112 6.70 -10.85 6.48
C ALA A 112 5.79 -10.16 7.52
N PHE A 113 4.79 -9.37 7.07
CA PHE A 113 3.87 -8.65 7.97
C PHE A 113 2.97 -9.57 8.79
N LEU A 114 2.92 -10.85 8.45
CA LEU A 114 2.04 -11.84 9.07
C LEU A 114 2.59 -13.26 8.88
N ALA A 115 2.43 -14.10 9.89
CA ALA A 115 2.80 -15.52 9.77
C ALA A 115 2.02 -16.21 8.64
N PRO A 116 2.65 -17.07 7.80
CA PRO A 116 2.02 -17.72 6.64
C PRO A 116 0.71 -18.42 6.96
N LYS A 117 0.66 -19.20 8.05
CA LYS A 117 -0.56 -19.90 8.49
C LYS A 117 -1.73 -18.93 8.71
N LYS A 118 -1.47 -17.73 9.24
CA LYS A 118 -2.50 -16.72 9.50
C LYS A 118 -2.91 -16.00 8.21
N TYR A 119 -1.97 -15.74 7.31
CA TYR A 119 -2.22 -15.20 5.98
C TYR A 119 -3.22 -16.07 5.22
N TYR A 120 -2.90 -17.34 5.03
CA TYR A 120 -3.79 -18.28 4.32
C TYR A 120 -5.14 -18.51 5.02
N ARG A 121 -5.19 -18.43 6.36
CA ARG A 121 -6.47 -18.49 7.10
C ARG A 121 -7.40 -17.31 6.74
N TYR A 122 -6.87 -16.12 6.49
CA TYR A 122 -7.68 -14.98 6.04
C TYR A 122 -8.23 -15.14 4.62
N LEU A 123 -7.64 -16.02 3.83
CA LEU A 123 -8.02 -16.29 2.44
C LEU A 123 -8.88 -17.55 2.27
N LYS A 124 -9.25 -18.25 3.34
CA LYS A 124 -9.95 -19.56 3.27
C LYS A 124 -11.24 -19.54 2.43
N ASN A 125 -11.92 -18.40 2.38
CA ASN A 125 -13.18 -18.22 1.64
C ASN A 125 -12.97 -17.62 0.24
N LYS A 126 -11.73 -17.47 -0.24
CA LYS A 126 -11.42 -16.99 -1.59
C LYS A 126 -11.38 -18.18 -2.57
N ILE A 127 -11.95 -17.98 -3.76
CA ILE A 127 -11.96 -19.00 -4.83
C ILE A 127 -10.54 -19.22 -5.35
N VAL A 128 -9.80 -18.13 -5.56
CA VAL A 128 -8.42 -18.16 -6.06
C VAL A 128 -7.48 -17.64 -4.99
N VAL A 129 -6.45 -18.42 -4.67
CA VAL A 129 -5.42 -18.06 -3.69
C VAL A 129 -4.05 -18.38 -4.27
N VAL A 130 -3.18 -17.39 -4.31
CA VAL A 130 -1.77 -17.58 -4.68
C VAL A 130 -1.10 -18.46 -3.63
N ARG A 131 -0.44 -19.52 -4.09
CA ARG A 131 0.28 -20.50 -3.27
C ARG A 131 1.78 -20.33 -3.41
N HIS A 132 2.55 -20.99 -2.55
CA HIS A 132 4.01 -20.99 -2.58
C HIS A 132 4.64 -19.58 -2.49
N ILE A 133 4.04 -18.73 -1.65
CA ILE A 133 4.54 -17.39 -1.38
C ILE A 133 5.70 -17.48 -0.37
N GLU A 134 6.80 -16.82 -0.66
CA GLU A 134 7.88 -16.59 0.29
C GLU A 134 7.62 -15.29 1.07
N PHE A 135 7.54 -15.40 2.38
CA PHE A 135 7.41 -14.28 3.31
C PHE A 135 8.82 -13.84 3.70
N LYS A 136 9.23 -12.64 3.30
CA LYS A 136 10.61 -12.14 3.43
C LYS A 136 10.69 -10.98 4.41
N GLU A 137 11.71 -11.00 5.26
CA GLU A 137 12.13 -9.84 6.04
C GLU A 137 12.96 -8.89 5.17
N GLU A 138 13.85 -9.44 4.35
CA GLU A 138 14.60 -8.69 3.34
C GLU A 138 13.85 -8.63 2.01
N MET A 139 13.82 -7.45 1.40
CA MET A 139 13.08 -7.25 0.16
C MET A 139 13.80 -7.85 -1.04
N SER A 140 13.11 -8.68 -1.82
CA SER A 140 13.52 -9.04 -3.17
C SER A 140 13.45 -7.83 -4.11
N LEU A 141 14.11 -7.88 -5.27
CA LEU A 141 14.07 -6.79 -6.25
C LEU A 141 12.63 -6.44 -6.67
N ALA A 142 11.78 -7.44 -6.92
CA ALA A 142 10.37 -7.19 -7.24
C ALA A 142 9.60 -6.55 -6.07
N MET A 143 9.91 -6.90 -4.82
CA MET A 143 9.31 -6.20 -3.66
C MET A 143 9.78 -4.75 -3.57
N LYS A 144 11.06 -4.46 -3.88
CA LYS A 144 11.59 -3.08 -3.91
C LYS A 144 10.88 -2.26 -4.99
N CYS A 145 10.70 -2.82 -6.18
CA CYS A 145 9.92 -2.19 -7.26
C CYS A 145 8.46 -1.96 -6.83
N ALA A 146 7.81 -2.96 -6.22
CA ALA A 146 6.44 -2.83 -5.71
C ALA A 146 6.33 -1.75 -4.62
N ARG A 147 7.34 -1.64 -3.75
CA ARG A 147 7.44 -0.58 -2.74
C ARG A 147 7.44 0.81 -3.38
N ILE A 148 8.33 1.05 -4.33
CA ILE A 148 8.42 2.36 -5.00
C ILE A 148 7.13 2.68 -5.75
N LEU A 149 6.55 1.72 -6.48
CA LEU A 149 5.28 1.90 -7.18
C LEU A 149 4.12 2.19 -6.22
N SER A 150 4.07 1.53 -5.05
CA SER A 150 3.03 1.80 -4.05
C SER A 150 3.21 3.17 -3.39
N GLN A 151 4.46 3.59 -3.12
CA GLN A 151 4.78 4.92 -2.61
C GLN A 151 4.44 6.00 -3.63
N TYR A 152 4.77 5.79 -4.90
CA TYR A 152 4.43 6.72 -5.99
C TYR A 152 2.91 6.90 -6.10
N ALA A 153 2.14 5.82 -6.15
CA ALA A 153 0.68 5.88 -6.20
C ALA A 153 0.09 6.56 -4.96
N TYR A 154 0.62 6.26 -3.77
CA TYR A 154 0.24 6.90 -2.53
C TYR A 154 0.49 8.41 -2.56
N LEU A 155 1.67 8.86 -2.99
CA LEU A 155 2.03 10.27 -3.08
C LEU A 155 1.09 11.03 -4.02
N GLN A 156 0.78 10.48 -5.20
CA GLN A 156 -0.15 11.11 -6.14
C GLN A 156 -1.54 11.30 -5.52
N TYR A 157 -2.08 10.27 -4.87
CA TYR A 157 -3.38 10.37 -4.20
C TYR A 157 -3.34 11.37 -3.03
N TYR A 158 -2.28 11.32 -2.24
CA TYR A 158 -2.10 12.14 -1.05
C TYR A 158 -1.97 13.63 -1.38
N GLN A 159 -1.20 13.97 -2.41
CA GLN A 159 -1.08 15.33 -2.92
C GLN A 159 -2.43 15.87 -3.40
N ASN A 160 -3.19 15.07 -4.17
CA ASN A 160 -4.53 15.46 -4.61
C ASN A 160 -5.49 15.68 -3.43
N MET A 161 -5.39 14.84 -2.38
CA MET A 161 -6.18 15.00 -1.17
C MET A 161 -5.80 16.28 -0.41
N CYS A 162 -4.50 16.59 -0.27
CA CYS A 162 -4.03 17.84 0.33
C CYS A 162 -4.52 19.07 -0.46
N GLN A 163 -4.47 19.02 -1.79
CA GLN A 163 -4.96 20.09 -2.65
C GLN A 163 -6.47 20.29 -2.50
N SER A 164 -7.26 19.22 -2.49
CA SER A 164 -8.72 19.30 -2.36
C SER A 164 -9.17 19.85 -1.00
N LEU A 165 -8.36 19.67 0.04
CA LEU A 165 -8.60 20.17 1.40
C LEU A 165 -7.92 21.53 1.65
N ASN A 166 -7.21 22.06 0.67
CA ASN A 166 -6.39 23.27 0.79
C ASN A 166 -5.53 23.28 2.07
N THR A 167 -4.95 22.11 2.42
CA THR A 167 -4.13 21.95 3.62
C THR A 167 -3.10 20.83 3.45
N THR A 168 -2.00 20.93 4.20
CA THR A 168 -1.01 19.84 4.25
C THR A 168 -1.40 18.85 5.32
N LEU A 169 -1.57 17.60 4.95
CA LEU A 169 -1.83 16.52 5.89
C LEU A 169 -0.49 15.98 6.42
N PRO A 170 -0.33 15.76 7.72
CA PRO A 170 0.89 15.12 8.25
C PRO A 170 0.90 13.62 7.99
N ARG A 171 2.09 13.06 7.78
CA ARG A 171 2.30 11.61 7.70
C ARG A 171 2.35 10.99 9.11
N GLY A 172 2.03 9.70 9.18
CA GLY A 172 1.99 8.98 10.45
C GLY A 172 0.71 9.24 11.27
N PHE A 173 0.82 9.08 12.59
CA PHE A 173 -0.31 9.18 13.53
C PHE A 173 0.06 9.96 14.81
N ASN A 174 0.93 10.94 14.69
CA ASN A 174 1.44 11.81 15.77
C ASN A 174 0.45 12.92 16.18
N ILE A 175 0.89 13.82 17.07
CA ILE A 175 0.08 14.93 17.57
C ILE A 175 -0.35 15.90 16.44
N LEU A 176 0.50 16.12 15.44
CA LEU A 176 0.15 16.98 14.30
C LEU A 176 -1.04 16.41 13.52
N ALA A 177 -1.18 15.08 13.45
CA ALA A 177 -2.34 14.45 12.84
C ALA A 177 -3.63 14.77 13.63
N ASN A 178 -3.56 14.85 14.96
CA ASN A 178 -4.70 15.26 15.77
C ASN A 178 -5.08 16.73 15.55
N ASP A 179 -4.08 17.61 15.52
CA ASP A 179 -4.32 19.05 15.35
C ASP A 179 -4.90 19.33 13.95
N THR A 180 -4.32 18.73 12.92
CA THR A 180 -4.84 18.83 11.55
C THR A 180 -6.25 18.24 11.45
N GLY A 181 -6.51 17.08 12.04
CA GLY A 181 -7.83 16.46 12.04
C GLY A 181 -8.89 17.31 12.76
N THR A 182 -8.51 17.95 13.87
CA THR A 182 -9.37 18.90 14.59
C THR A 182 -9.70 20.11 13.72
N PHE A 183 -8.69 20.69 13.06
CA PHE A 183 -8.89 21.77 12.08
C PHE A 183 -9.86 21.36 10.96
N LEU A 184 -9.63 20.20 10.35
CA LEU A 184 -10.50 19.72 9.27
C LEU A 184 -11.98 19.54 9.71
N VAL A 185 -12.20 19.08 10.94
CA VAL A 185 -13.57 18.95 11.47
C VAL A 185 -14.22 20.32 11.68
N HIS A 186 -13.48 21.33 12.11
CA HIS A 186 -14.02 22.69 12.24
C HIS A 186 -14.35 23.31 10.89
N GLU A 187 -13.53 23.10 9.85
CA GLU A 187 -13.74 23.68 8.53
C GLU A 187 -14.82 22.95 7.71
N TYR A 188 -14.86 21.61 7.76
CA TYR A 188 -15.66 20.80 6.83
C TYR A 188 -16.71 19.91 7.52
N GLY A 189 -16.79 19.97 8.87
CA GLY A 189 -17.68 19.11 9.66
C GLY A 189 -17.11 17.72 9.93
N LYS A 190 -17.76 16.96 10.83
CA LYS A 190 -17.26 15.66 11.32
C LYS A 190 -17.10 14.58 10.25
N ASP A 191 -17.92 14.64 9.22
CA ASP A 191 -17.93 13.63 8.14
C ASP A 191 -16.66 13.63 7.32
N ILE A 192 -15.93 14.75 7.27
CA ILE A 192 -14.65 14.82 6.55
C ILE A 192 -13.64 13.82 7.12
N LEU A 193 -13.62 13.67 8.45
CA LEU A 193 -12.65 12.79 9.11
C LEU A 193 -12.80 11.34 8.65
N TYR A 194 -14.05 10.86 8.46
CA TYR A 194 -14.31 9.53 7.94
C TYR A 194 -13.81 9.33 6.50
N LYS A 195 -13.85 10.39 5.69
CA LYS A 195 -13.47 10.36 4.27
C LYS A 195 -11.95 10.42 4.05
N VAL A 196 -11.19 11.00 4.98
CA VAL A 196 -9.76 11.27 4.78
C VAL A 196 -8.86 10.53 5.74
N SER A 197 -9.40 9.85 6.77
CA SER A 197 -8.61 9.17 7.80
C SER A 197 -9.11 7.76 8.09
N LYS A 198 -8.29 6.99 8.81
CA LYS A 198 -8.58 5.59 9.19
C LYS A 198 -9.14 5.53 10.62
N THR A 199 -10.36 5.04 10.76
CA THR A 199 -11.14 5.03 12.02
C THR A 199 -10.58 4.13 13.12
N ASN A 200 -9.72 3.18 12.78
CA ASN A 200 -9.08 2.27 13.73
C ASN A 200 -7.83 2.86 14.42
N PHE A 201 -7.39 4.06 14.02
CA PHE A 201 -6.31 4.77 14.71
C PHE A 201 -6.84 5.50 15.95
N PRO A 202 -6.09 5.56 17.06
CA PRO A 202 -6.48 6.29 18.27
C PRO A 202 -6.81 7.77 18.00
N ASN A 203 -6.11 8.38 17.05
CA ASN A 203 -6.31 9.75 16.60
C ASN A 203 -7.79 10.05 16.25
N TYR A 204 -8.48 9.12 15.59
CA TYR A 204 -9.87 9.32 15.19
C TYR A 204 -10.78 9.63 16.40
N LYS A 205 -10.67 8.82 17.45
CA LYS A 205 -11.42 9.01 18.69
C LYS A 205 -11.00 10.28 19.42
N GLN A 206 -9.69 10.52 19.54
CA GLN A 206 -9.13 11.70 20.21
C GLN A 206 -9.59 13.01 19.57
N ILE A 207 -9.63 13.08 18.23
CA ILE A 207 -10.13 14.25 17.51
C ILE A 207 -11.62 14.46 17.78
N LEU A 208 -12.44 13.41 17.70
CA LEU A 208 -13.88 13.51 17.96
C LEU A 208 -14.20 13.93 19.40
N GLU A 209 -13.34 13.60 20.37
CA GLU A 209 -13.45 14.05 21.75
C GLU A 209 -13.10 15.54 21.92
N ARG A 210 -12.14 16.06 21.13
CA ARG A 210 -11.76 17.48 21.16
C ARG A 210 -12.81 18.43 20.54
N VAL A 211 -13.64 17.93 19.63
CA VAL A 211 -14.61 18.73 18.87
C VAL A 211 -16.07 18.49 19.32
N LYS A 212 -16.24 17.95 20.53
CA LYS A 212 -17.55 17.86 21.20
C LYS A 212 -18.00 19.20 21.70
#